data_c2231aee79386e4585b5ca23b74a0b72
#
_entry.id   c2231aee79386e4585b5ca23b74a0b72
#
_cell.length_a   1.000
_cell.length_b   1.000
_cell.length_c   1.000
_cell.angle_alpha   90.00
_cell.angle_beta   90.00
_cell.angle_gamma   90.00
#
_symmetry.space_group_name_H-M   'P 1'
#
loop_
_entity.id
_entity.type
_entity.pdbx_description
1 polymer ?
#
loop_
_entity_poly.entity_id
_entity_poly.type
_entity_poly.pdbx_seq_one_letter_code
_entity_poly.pdbx_strand_id
1 'polypeptide(L)'
;TESKNRNLSPHIEIESKLDSTKTGGSASILPIRATVIVRDGEKVNAGQILVKIPRDVGKTRDITGGLPRIAELFEARDPSNPSVITEIDGTIKYGKVKRGIREIIVRGKDIENIYKIPYGKHILVHEGDFAFAGDRLCEGSVSPKDILKIGGVARVQEFLVNDIQEVYRLQGVAINDKHIEVIVRQMMRKVTIENSGDTLYLQGDRVSRFEVQEANEEMKKKLVVSDPGDSDYDKGDVVTKDNINDMDNELKSAGKKTIKTTKAKPVT
;
A
#
# COMPACT_ATOMS: atom_id res chain seq x y z
N THR A 1 -6.57 33.63 -18.51
CA THR A 1 -5.35 34.38 -18.19
C THR A 1 -4.49 33.54 -17.28
N GLU A 2 -3.29 33.19 -17.74
CA GLU A 2 -2.32 32.45 -16.92
C GLU A 2 -1.88 33.33 -15.76
N SER A 3 -2.04 32.86 -14.54
CA SER A 3 -1.52 33.55 -13.36
C SER A 3 0.01 33.51 -13.39
N LYS A 4 0.65 34.68 -13.26
CA LYS A 4 2.11 34.78 -13.11
C LYS A 4 2.59 34.17 -11.80
N ASN A 5 1.68 33.89 -10.85
CA ASN A 5 2.01 33.36 -9.54
C ASN A 5 1.74 31.85 -9.49
N ARG A 6 2.80 31.05 -9.67
CA ARG A 6 2.77 29.59 -9.70
C ARG A 6 2.46 28.93 -8.34
N ASN A 7 2.33 29.73 -7.29
CA ASN A 7 2.02 29.26 -5.94
C ASN A 7 0.52 29.21 -5.64
N LEU A 8 -0.33 29.64 -6.56
CA LEU A 8 -1.78 29.63 -6.39
C LEU A 8 -2.37 28.42 -7.08
N SER A 9 -3.12 27.62 -6.32
CA SER A 9 -3.90 26.50 -6.86
C SER A 9 -5.34 26.99 -7.11
N PRO A 10 -5.79 27.10 -8.38
CA PRO A 10 -7.15 27.53 -8.68
C PRO A 10 -8.13 26.46 -8.17
N HIS A 11 -9.16 26.87 -7.46
CA HIS A 11 -10.21 25.99 -6.97
C HIS A 11 -11.59 26.63 -7.12
N ILE A 12 -12.62 25.81 -7.13
CA ILE A 12 -14.02 26.23 -7.05
C ILE A 12 -14.59 25.70 -5.75
N GLU A 13 -15.22 26.56 -5.00
CA GLU A 13 -15.89 26.24 -3.74
C GLU A 13 -17.40 26.40 -3.93
N ILE A 14 -18.18 25.42 -3.45
CA ILE A 14 -19.63 25.47 -3.46
C ILE A 14 -20.11 25.66 -2.04
N GLU A 15 -20.66 26.84 -1.75
CA GLU A 15 -21.27 27.14 -0.46
C GLU A 15 -22.72 26.65 -0.43
N SER A 16 -23.04 25.77 0.53
CA SER A 16 -24.42 25.34 0.79
C SER A 16 -25.04 26.23 1.86
N LYS A 17 -26.21 26.83 1.56
CA LYS A 17 -26.98 27.65 2.51
C LYS A 17 -27.81 26.84 3.51
N LEU A 18 -27.68 25.51 3.55
CA LEU A 18 -28.63 24.68 4.30
C LEU A 18 -28.37 24.57 5.80
N ASP A 19 -27.18 24.94 6.32
CA ASP A 19 -26.94 24.99 7.76
C ASP A 19 -25.85 26.02 8.10
N SER A 20 -26.24 27.01 8.88
CA SER A 20 -25.39 28.08 9.39
C SER A 20 -24.33 27.60 10.42
N THR A 21 -24.20 26.30 10.65
CA THR A 21 -23.26 25.70 11.64
C THR A 21 -22.25 24.72 11.07
N LYS A 22 -22.30 24.39 9.77
CA LYS A 22 -21.30 23.55 9.12
C LYS A 22 -20.85 24.20 7.80
N THR A 23 -19.75 24.90 7.86
CA THR A 23 -18.96 25.34 6.70
C THR A 23 -18.34 24.10 6.04
N GLY A 24 -19.16 23.36 5.33
CA GLY A 24 -18.74 22.21 4.53
C GLY A 24 -18.87 22.55 3.05
N GLY A 25 -18.07 23.51 2.58
CA GLY A 25 -17.94 23.78 1.16
C GLY A 25 -17.15 22.65 0.52
N SER A 26 -17.69 22.03 -0.54
CA SER A 26 -16.91 21.11 -1.36
C SER A 26 -16.01 21.93 -2.28
N ALA A 27 -14.74 22.03 -1.94
CA ALA A 27 -13.73 22.69 -2.77
C ALA A 27 -13.15 21.68 -3.77
N SER A 28 -13.18 22.02 -5.06
CA SER A 28 -12.57 21.23 -6.13
C SER A 28 -11.44 21.98 -6.78
N ILE A 29 -10.25 21.39 -6.79
CA ILE A 29 -9.06 21.95 -7.47
C ILE A 29 -9.24 21.86 -8.98
N LEU A 30 -8.87 22.91 -9.66
CA LEU A 30 -8.91 22.98 -11.11
C LEU A 30 -7.53 22.74 -11.72
N PRO A 31 -7.41 21.81 -12.69
CA PRO A 31 -6.18 21.66 -13.44
C PRO A 31 -5.92 22.88 -14.33
N ILE A 32 -4.65 23.07 -14.68
CA ILE A 32 -4.22 24.10 -15.64
C ILE A 32 -4.97 23.88 -16.97
N ARG A 33 -5.49 24.97 -17.57
CA ARG A 33 -6.33 25.00 -18.78
C ARG A 33 -7.80 24.56 -18.59
N ALA A 34 -8.28 24.38 -17.37
CA ALA A 34 -9.71 24.24 -17.14
C ALA A 34 -10.46 25.50 -17.51
N THR A 35 -11.57 25.38 -18.24
CA THR A 35 -12.46 26.50 -18.59
C THR A 35 -13.61 26.54 -17.61
N VAL A 36 -13.68 27.57 -16.78
CA VAL A 36 -14.79 27.79 -15.85
C VAL A 36 -15.97 28.36 -16.63
N ILE A 37 -17.16 27.78 -16.45
CA ILE A 37 -18.40 28.16 -17.16
C ILE A 37 -19.24 29.08 -16.30
N VAL A 38 -19.20 28.89 -14.99
CA VAL A 38 -19.97 29.64 -14.01
C VAL A 38 -19.27 30.91 -13.54
N ARG A 39 -20.03 31.91 -13.10
CA ARG A 39 -19.50 33.16 -12.55
C ARG A 39 -19.44 33.07 -11.03
N ASP A 40 -18.57 33.88 -10.45
CA ASP A 40 -18.47 34.00 -9.00
C ASP A 40 -19.79 34.48 -8.38
N GLY A 41 -20.26 33.81 -7.33
CA GLY A 41 -21.56 34.08 -6.69
C GLY A 41 -22.81 33.56 -7.45
N GLU A 42 -22.64 32.83 -8.53
CA GLU A 42 -23.76 32.25 -9.28
C GLU A 42 -24.38 31.04 -8.54
N LYS A 43 -25.71 31.00 -8.50
CA LYS A 43 -26.44 29.85 -7.93
C LYS A 43 -26.40 28.69 -8.88
N VAL A 44 -25.94 27.53 -8.40
CA VAL A 44 -25.81 26.31 -9.20
C VAL A 44 -26.73 25.22 -8.66
N ASN A 45 -27.25 24.40 -9.59
CA ASN A 45 -28.10 23.27 -9.28
C ASN A 45 -27.30 21.95 -9.32
N ALA A 46 -27.81 20.94 -8.61
CA ALA A 46 -27.22 19.61 -8.68
C ALA A 46 -27.20 19.07 -10.12
N GLY A 47 -26.05 18.60 -10.57
CA GLY A 47 -25.84 18.12 -11.95
C GLY A 47 -25.43 19.19 -12.97
N GLN A 48 -25.35 20.48 -12.58
CA GLN A 48 -24.90 21.56 -13.48
C GLN A 48 -23.38 21.45 -13.71
N ILE A 49 -22.96 21.66 -14.97
CA ILE A 49 -21.55 21.64 -15.34
C ILE A 49 -20.91 22.98 -14.91
N LEU A 50 -19.95 22.90 -14.01
CA LEU A 50 -19.22 24.07 -13.49
C LEU A 50 -17.97 24.38 -14.32
N VAL A 51 -17.27 23.32 -14.74
CA VAL A 51 -15.97 23.43 -15.42
C VAL A 51 -15.90 22.43 -16.57
N LYS A 52 -15.31 22.88 -17.66
CA LYS A 52 -14.88 22.01 -18.76
C LYS A 52 -13.37 21.84 -18.68
N ILE A 53 -12.93 20.61 -18.51
CA ILE A 53 -11.52 20.24 -18.55
C ILE A 53 -11.26 19.69 -19.95
N PRO A 54 -10.46 20.37 -20.81
CA PRO A 54 -10.12 19.81 -22.09
C PRO A 54 -9.33 18.52 -21.84
N ARG A 55 -9.80 17.41 -22.39
CA ARG A 55 -8.97 16.23 -22.49
C ARG A 55 -7.88 16.54 -23.50
N ASP A 56 -6.71 16.93 -23.04
CA ASP A 56 -5.52 16.90 -23.89
C ASP A 56 -5.25 15.44 -24.22
N VAL A 57 -5.89 14.96 -25.27
CA VAL A 57 -5.52 13.74 -25.97
C VAL A 57 -4.24 14.05 -26.74
N GLY A 58 -3.24 14.55 -26.02
CA GLY A 58 -1.92 14.76 -26.58
C GLY A 58 -1.27 13.41 -26.77
N LYS A 59 -0.88 13.08 -27.99
CA LYS A 59 -0.14 11.87 -28.39
C LYS A 59 1.05 11.54 -27.48
N THR A 60 1.52 12.45 -26.66
CA THR A 60 2.62 12.27 -25.69
C THR A 60 2.20 11.59 -24.39
N ARG A 61 0.92 11.69 -23.95
CA ARG A 61 0.43 10.96 -22.77
C ARG A 61 0.07 9.50 -23.07
N ASP A 62 -0.24 9.21 -24.32
CA ASP A 62 -0.58 7.86 -24.79
C ASP A 62 0.64 6.93 -24.79
N ILE A 63 1.86 7.47 -24.95
CA ILE A 63 3.11 6.69 -24.98
C ILE A 63 3.56 6.27 -23.57
N THR A 64 3.29 7.08 -22.53
CA THR A 64 3.68 6.79 -21.14
C THR A 64 2.60 6.08 -20.31
N GLY A 65 1.35 6.13 -20.75
CA GLY A 65 0.20 5.52 -20.06
C GLY A 65 -0.31 4.22 -20.69
N GLY A 66 0.23 3.79 -21.83
CA GLY A 66 -0.26 2.63 -22.57
C GLY A 66 0.45 1.31 -22.20
N LEU A 67 0.79 0.50 -23.22
CA LEU A 67 1.47 -0.79 -23.05
C LEU A 67 2.71 -0.75 -22.14
N PRO A 68 3.58 0.28 -22.16
CA PRO A 68 4.70 0.37 -21.24
C PRO A 68 4.28 0.35 -19.76
N ARG A 69 3.14 0.97 -19.41
CA ARG A 69 2.63 0.95 -18.03
C ARG A 69 2.23 -0.45 -17.58
N ILE A 70 1.64 -1.25 -18.48
CA ILE A 70 1.28 -2.64 -18.20
C ILE A 70 2.54 -3.46 -17.92
N ALA A 71 3.61 -3.27 -18.71
CA ALA A 71 4.87 -3.93 -18.45
C ALA A 71 5.50 -3.55 -17.11
N GLU A 72 5.48 -2.25 -16.75
CA GLU A 72 5.93 -1.77 -15.44
C GLU A 72 5.15 -2.44 -14.29
N LEU A 73 3.82 -2.57 -14.41
CA LEU A 73 2.97 -3.18 -13.40
C LEU A 73 3.25 -4.69 -13.24
N PHE A 74 3.35 -5.43 -14.34
CA PHE A 74 3.63 -6.87 -14.29
C PHE A 74 5.05 -7.19 -13.82
N GLU A 75 6.01 -6.31 -14.09
CA GLU A 75 7.38 -6.46 -13.61
C GLU A 75 7.57 -5.87 -12.19
N ALA A 76 6.55 -5.24 -11.63
CA ALA A 76 6.58 -4.52 -10.35
C ALA A 76 7.74 -3.51 -10.27
N ARG A 77 8.01 -2.82 -11.38
CA ARG A 77 9.02 -1.75 -11.45
C ARG A 77 8.50 -0.48 -10.79
N ASP A 78 9.42 0.31 -10.30
CA ASP A 78 9.07 1.65 -9.85
C ASP A 78 8.71 2.52 -11.06
N PRO A 79 7.60 3.25 -11.03
CA PRO A 79 7.16 4.05 -12.17
C PRO A 79 8.15 5.18 -12.46
N SER A 80 8.27 5.57 -13.74
CA SER A 80 9.13 6.68 -14.18
C SER A 80 8.72 8.03 -13.58
N ASN A 81 7.42 8.22 -13.30
CA ASN A 81 6.91 9.39 -12.60
C ASN A 81 6.13 8.95 -11.35
N PRO A 82 6.82 8.61 -10.23
CA PRO A 82 6.17 8.10 -9.03
C PRO A 82 5.32 9.18 -8.35
N SER A 83 4.13 8.83 -7.90
CA SER A 83 3.34 9.64 -6.98
C SER A 83 3.86 9.45 -5.55
N VAL A 84 3.74 10.48 -4.72
CA VAL A 84 3.95 10.36 -3.28
C VAL A 84 2.59 10.02 -2.67
N ILE A 85 2.54 8.94 -1.88
CA ILE A 85 1.35 8.48 -1.17
C ILE A 85 1.53 8.61 0.33
N THR A 86 0.43 8.77 1.07
CA THR A 86 0.48 8.79 2.53
C THR A 86 0.52 7.38 3.11
N GLU A 87 1.33 7.17 4.14
CA GLU A 87 1.43 5.90 4.86
C GLU A 87 0.48 5.83 6.07
N ILE A 88 -0.02 7.00 6.51
CA ILE A 88 -0.87 7.12 7.70
C ILE A 88 -2.14 7.89 7.38
N ASP A 89 -3.18 7.63 8.15
CA ASP A 89 -4.41 8.41 8.16
C ASP A 89 -4.19 9.71 8.92
N GLY A 90 -4.60 10.84 8.35
CA GLY A 90 -4.42 12.10 9.06
C GLY A 90 -4.84 13.34 8.30
N THR A 91 -4.76 14.47 8.99
CA THR A 91 -5.05 15.78 8.43
C THR A 91 -3.81 16.37 7.77
N ILE A 92 -4.00 16.94 6.58
CA ILE A 92 -2.93 17.51 5.76
C ILE A 92 -2.63 18.93 6.22
N LYS A 93 -1.33 19.23 6.35
CA LYS A 93 -0.80 20.59 6.51
C LYS A 93 0.30 20.84 5.50
N TYR A 94 0.34 22.05 4.98
CA TYR A 94 1.44 22.46 4.12
C TYR A 94 2.62 22.91 4.98
N GLY A 95 3.77 22.33 4.73
CA GLY A 95 5.03 22.69 5.35
C GLY A 95 5.80 23.75 4.55
N LYS A 96 7.07 23.89 4.88
CA LYS A 96 7.96 24.89 4.25
C LYS A 96 8.36 24.46 2.84
N VAL A 97 8.52 25.46 1.96
CA VAL A 97 9.12 25.24 0.64
C VAL A 97 10.62 25.56 0.75
N LYS A 98 11.47 24.53 0.56
CA LYS A 98 12.93 24.67 0.58
C LYS A 98 13.53 24.14 -0.72
N ARG A 99 14.32 24.95 -1.39
CA ARG A 99 15.05 24.58 -2.63
C ARG A 99 14.17 23.91 -3.70
N GLY A 100 12.94 24.39 -3.90
CA GLY A 100 12.02 23.82 -4.88
C GLY A 100 11.34 22.52 -4.46
N ILE A 101 11.46 22.09 -3.21
CA ILE A 101 10.76 20.97 -2.62
C ILE A 101 9.71 21.50 -1.66
N ARG A 102 8.44 21.11 -1.83
CA ARG A 102 7.38 21.42 -0.89
C ARG A 102 7.23 20.26 0.10
N GLU A 103 7.18 20.58 1.37
CA GLU A 103 6.88 19.62 2.42
C GLU A 103 5.37 19.56 2.64
N ILE A 104 4.81 18.36 2.68
CA ILE A 104 3.43 18.09 3.11
C ILE A 104 3.52 17.27 4.38
N ILE A 105 2.83 17.73 5.40
CA ILE A 105 2.81 17.13 6.71
C ILE A 105 1.45 16.46 6.88
N VAL A 106 1.43 15.16 7.11
CA VAL A 106 0.21 14.41 7.44
C VAL A 106 0.25 14.12 8.94
N ARG A 107 -0.72 14.68 9.65
CA ARG A 107 -0.82 14.53 11.10
C ARG A 107 -1.92 13.53 11.45
N GLY A 108 -1.51 12.34 11.88
CA GLY A 108 -2.38 11.35 12.50
C GLY A 108 -2.66 11.65 13.98
N LYS A 109 -3.20 10.66 14.71
CA LYS A 109 -3.49 10.79 16.15
C LYS A 109 -2.21 10.89 16.98
N ASP A 110 -1.24 9.99 16.72
CA ASP A 110 -0.01 9.84 17.51
C ASP A 110 1.27 10.03 16.70
N ILE A 111 1.16 10.07 15.37
CA ILE A 111 2.30 10.08 14.44
C ILE A 111 2.12 11.23 13.45
N GLU A 112 3.22 11.89 13.12
CA GLU A 112 3.29 12.94 12.12
C GLU A 112 4.37 12.58 11.09
N ASN A 113 3.97 12.45 9.82
CA ASN A 113 4.88 12.12 8.73
C ASN A 113 5.03 13.31 7.79
N ILE A 114 6.29 13.57 7.36
CA ILE A 114 6.63 14.66 6.44
C ILE A 114 6.98 14.07 5.09
N TYR A 115 6.19 14.43 4.08
CA TYR A 115 6.39 14.02 2.69
C TYR A 115 6.97 15.16 1.88
N LYS A 116 8.00 14.86 1.09
CA LYS A 116 8.70 15.82 0.25
C LYS A 116 8.25 15.68 -1.20
N ILE A 117 7.60 16.72 -1.74
CA ILE A 117 7.13 16.73 -3.11
C ILE A 117 8.04 17.67 -3.94
N PRO A 118 8.66 17.16 -5.02
CA PRO A 118 9.48 17.98 -5.92
C PRO A 118 8.67 19.09 -6.59
N TYR A 119 9.31 20.22 -6.83
CA TYR A 119 8.73 21.29 -7.61
C TYR A 119 8.41 20.83 -9.04
N GLY A 120 7.21 21.13 -9.51
CA GLY A 120 6.75 20.70 -10.83
C GLY A 120 5.73 19.55 -10.79
N LYS A 121 5.57 18.88 -9.66
CA LYS A 121 4.44 17.95 -9.46
C LYS A 121 3.21 18.69 -8.96
N HIS A 122 2.08 18.42 -9.59
CA HIS A 122 0.80 18.95 -9.14
C HIS A 122 0.37 18.25 -7.84
N ILE A 123 0.02 19.07 -6.84
CA ILE A 123 -0.47 18.57 -5.55
C ILE A 123 -1.97 18.38 -5.68
N LEU A 124 -2.47 17.21 -5.25
CA LEU A 124 -3.87 16.80 -5.37
C LEU A 124 -4.70 17.09 -4.13
N VAL A 125 -4.06 17.42 -3.03
CA VAL A 125 -4.67 17.56 -1.70
C VAL A 125 -4.58 19.00 -1.21
N HIS A 126 -5.53 19.43 -0.39
CA HIS A 126 -5.57 20.76 0.21
C HIS A 126 -5.12 20.76 1.67
N GLU A 127 -4.77 21.94 2.14
CA GLU A 127 -4.54 22.13 3.57
C GLU A 127 -5.84 21.97 4.36
N GLY A 128 -5.82 21.11 5.36
CA GLY A 128 -6.99 20.77 6.17
C GLY A 128 -7.76 19.55 5.73
N ASP A 129 -7.49 19.00 4.52
CA ASP A 129 -8.11 17.76 4.07
C ASP A 129 -7.70 16.58 4.96
N PHE A 130 -8.59 15.60 5.05
CA PHE A 130 -8.29 14.33 5.68
C PHE A 130 -7.88 13.31 4.60
N ALA A 131 -6.69 12.75 4.71
CA ALA A 131 -6.18 11.72 3.82
C ALA A 131 -6.13 10.36 4.52
N PHE A 132 -6.52 9.32 3.80
CA PHE A 132 -6.39 7.94 4.24
C PHE A 132 -5.05 7.35 3.80
N ALA A 133 -4.56 6.36 4.55
CA ALA A 133 -3.36 5.62 4.17
C ALA A 133 -3.51 4.99 2.77
N GLY A 134 -2.59 5.33 1.88
CA GLY A 134 -2.62 4.96 0.46
C GLY A 134 -3.14 6.04 -0.49
N ASP A 135 -3.62 7.19 0.01
CA ASP A 135 -4.06 8.29 -0.85
C ASP A 135 -2.87 9.01 -1.49
N ARG A 136 -3.07 9.48 -2.71
CA ARG A 136 -2.06 10.21 -3.48
C ARG A 136 -2.02 11.67 -3.06
N LEU A 137 -0.83 12.14 -2.68
CA LEU A 137 -0.60 13.54 -2.33
C LEU A 137 -0.26 14.39 -3.56
N CYS A 138 0.30 13.79 -4.59
CA CYS A 138 0.66 14.49 -5.84
C CYS A 138 0.34 13.66 -7.08
N GLU A 139 0.38 14.31 -8.24
CA GLU A 139 0.24 13.67 -9.54
C GLU A 139 1.39 12.67 -9.79
N GLY A 140 1.06 11.55 -10.42
CA GLY A 140 1.98 10.49 -10.78
C GLY A 140 1.37 9.09 -10.63
N SER A 141 2.11 8.09 -11.03
CA SER A 141 1.71 6.68 -10.91
C SER A 141 2.12 6.12 -9.56
N VAL A 142 1.25 5.34 -8.95
CA VAL A 142 1.53 4.71 -7.65
C VAL A 142 2.41 3.48 -7.86
N SER A 143 3.39 3.27 -6.96
CA SER A 143 4.22 2.08 -6.96
C SER A 143 3.48 0.91 -6.28
N PRO A 144 3.41 -0.28 -6.91
CA PRO A 144 2.83 -1.46 -6.27
C PRO A 144 3.50 -1.82 -4.93
N LYS A 145 4.81 -1.53 -4.80
CA LYS A 145 5.57 -1.80 -3.57
C LYS A 145 5.09 -0.96 -2.40
N ASP A 146 4.73 0.30 -2.64
CA ASP A 146 4.24 1.19 -1.60
C ASP A 146 2.85 0.77 -1.13
N ILE A 147 1.98 0.36 -2.06
CA ILE A 147 0.66 -0.20 -1.71
C ILE A 147 0.81 -1.48 -0.89
N LEU A 148 1.81 -2.33 -1.22
CA LEU A 148 2.07 -3.55 -0.47
C LEU A 148 2.43 -3.26 0.99
N LYS A 149 3.27 -2.25 1.22
CA LYS A 149 3.67 -1.84 2.59
C LYS A 149 2.49 -1.30 3.40
N ILE A 150 1.60 -0.55 2.77
CA ILE A 150 0.50 0.14 3.46
C ILE A 150 -0.73 -0.76 3.61
N GLY A 151 -1.18 -1.38 2.52
CA GLY A 151 -2.46 -2.07 2.44
C GLY A 151 -2.38 -3.59 2.40
N GLY A 152 -1.16 -4.15 2.36
CA GLY A 152 -0.94 -5.60 2.28
C GLY A 152 -1.30 -6.20 0.92
N VAL A 153 -1.25 -7.54 0.87
CA VAL A 153 -1.35 -8.32 -0.39
C VAL A 153 -2.71 -8.13 -1.09
N ALA A 154 -3.81 -8.15 -0.34
CA ALA A 154 -5.15 -8.05 -0.93
C ALA A 154 -5.34 -6.72 -1.68
N ARG A 155 -4.90 -5.61 -1.09
CA ARG A 155 -5.02 -4.28 -1.69
C ARG A 155 -4.14 -4.10 -2.94
N VAL A 156 -2.96 -4.74 -2.96
CA VAL A 156 -2.11 -4.76 -4.18
C VAL A 156 -2.75 -5.55 -5.29
N GLN A 157 -3.39 -6.68 -4.99
CA GLN A 157 -4.08 -7.48 -6.00
C GLN A 157 -5.20 -6.68 -6.67
N GLU A 158 -6.05 -6.04 -5.87
CA GLU A 158 -7.12 -5.17 -6.36
C GLU A 158 -6.57 -4.00 -7.19
N PHE A 159 -5.54 -3.33 -6.68
CA PHE A 159 -4.88 -2.23 -7.38
C PHE A 159 -4.32 -2.64 -8.74
N LEU A 160 -3.59 -3.76 -8.81
CA LEU A 160 -2.99 -4.24 -10.07
C LEU A 160 -4.08 -4.57 -11.11
N VAL A 161 -5.14 -5.25 -10.71
CA VAL A 161 -6.25 -5.59 -11.62
C VAL A 161 -6.90 -4.31 -12.14
N ASN A 162 -7.22 -3.36 -11.27
CA ASN A 162 -7.90 -2.11 -11.63
C ASN A 162 -7.02 -1.22 -12.54
N ASP A 163 -5.74 -1.04 -12.20
CA ASP A 163 -4.82 -0.17 -12.96
C ASP A 163 -4.55 -0.75 -14.36
N ILE A 164 -4.37 -2.08 -14.48
CA ILE A 164 -4.20 -2.76 -15.77
C ILE A 164 -5.48 -2.67 -16.61
N GLN A 165 -6.65 -2.89 -16.00
CA GLN A 165 -7.94 -2.76 -16.70
C GLN A 165 -8.19 -1.33 -17.17
N GLU A 166 -7.82 -0.33 -16.37
CA GLU A 166 -7.94 1.07 -16.78
C GLU A 166 -7.13 1.35 -18.05
N VAL A 167 -5.89 0.88 -18.11
CA VAL A 167 -5.04 1.03 -19.30
C VAL A 167 -5.67 0.37 -20.53
N TYR A 168 -6.18 -0.86 -20.43
CA TYR A 168 -6.83 -1.54 -21.54
C TYR A 168 -8.12 -0.85 -21.98
N ARG A 169 -8.94 -0.38 -21.04
CA ARG A 169 -10.18 0.38 -21.35
C ARG A 169 -9.88 1.69 -22.05
N LEU A 170 -8.82 2.40 -21.66
CA LEU A 170 -8.38 3.63 -22.34
C LEU A 170 -7.97 3.38 -23.79
N GLN A 171 -7.50 2.18 -24.11
CA GLN A 171 -7.16 1.75 -25.48
C GLN A 171 -8.32 1.10 -26.23
N GLY A 172 -9.51 1.05 -25.62
CA GLY A 172 -10.70 0.46 -26.24
C GLY A 172 -10.71 -1.06 -26.28
N VAL A 173 -9.84 -1.72 -25.51
CA VAL A 173 -9.73 -3.18 -25.45
C VAL A 173 -10.48 -3.69 -24.22
N ALA A 174 -11.48 -4.56 -24.43
CA ALA A 174 -12.23 -5.20 -23.36
C ALA A 174 -11.60 -6.56 -23.03
N ILE A 175 -11.06 -6.71 -21.82
CA ILE A 175 -10.48 -7.96 -21.32
C ILE A 175 -11.21 -8.34 -20.04
N ASN A 176 -11.47 -9.64 -19.85
CA ASN A 176 -12.06 -10.12 -18.60
C ASN A 176 -11.01 -10.09 -17.48
N ASP A 177 -11.40 -9.63 -16.30
CA ASP A 177 -10.54 -9.49 -15.12
C ASP A 177 -9.83 -10.79 -14.74
N LYS A 178 -10.47 -11.94 -14.96
CA LYS A 178 -9.92 -13.27 -14.66
C LYS A 178 -8.56 -13.54 -15.33
N HIS A 179 -8.33 -13.00 -16.52
CA HIS A 179 -7.04 -13.18 -17.22
C HIS A 179 -5.91 -12.44 -16.48
N ILE A 180 -6.21 -11.27 -15.95
CA ILE A 180 -5.26 -10.46 -15.19
C ILE A 180 -5.06 -11.06 -13.79
N GLU A 181 -6.15 -11.48 -13.13
CA GLU A 181 -6.13 -12.09 -11.81
C GLU A 181 -5.24 -13.34 -11.74
N VAL A 182 -5.27 -14.19 -12.78
CA VAL A 182 -4.40 -15.39 -12.87
C VAL A 182 -2.91 -14.99 -12.87
N ILE A 183 -2.55 -13.94 -13.60
CA ILE A 183 -1.17 -13.45 -13.67
C ILE A 183 -0.77 -12.84 -12.32
N VAL A 184 -1.61 -11.99 -11.74
CA VAL A 184 -1.38 -11.36 -10.43
C VAL A 184 -1.24 -12.41 -9.33
N ARG A 185 -2.07 -13.46 -9.34
CA ARG A 185 -1.94 -14.59 -8.43
C ARG A 185 -0.57 -15.26 -8.55
N GLN A 186 -0.07 -15.45 -9.78
CA GLN A 186 1.24 -16.06 -10.01
C GLN A 186 2.39 -15.16 -9.55
N MET A 187 2.27 -13.84 -9.72
CA MET A 187 3.26 -12.87 -9.23
C MET A 187 3.43 -12.94 -7.70
N MET A 188 2.34 -13.18 -6.97
CA MET A 188 2.31 -13.23 -5.50
C MET A 188 2.43 -14.63 -4.91
N ARG A 189 2.87 -15.59 -5.72
CA ARG A 189 3.02 -16.99 -5.27
C ARG A 189 4.18 -17.17 -4.32
N LYS A 190 5.29 -16.44 -4.54
CA LYS A 190 6.54 -16.60 -3.78
C LYS A 190 6.69 -15.50 -2.74
N VAL A 191 7.26 -15.86 -1.60
CA VAL A 191 7.66 -14.96 -0.52
C VAL A 191 9.15 -15.13 -0.23
N THR A 192 9.79 -14.10 0.29
CA THR A 192 11.17 -14.15 0.73
C THR A 192 11.21 -14.31 2.24
N ILE A 193 12.01 -15.24 2.73
CA ILE A 193 12.16 -15.52 4.16
C ILE A 193 13.00 -14.41 4.79
N GLU A 194 12.46 -13.68 5.76
CA GLU A 194 13.18 -12.70 6.55
C GLU A 194 13.82 -13.34 7.80
N ASN A 195 13.08 -14.21 8.45
CA ASN A 195 13.58 -14.94 9.62
C ASN A 195 13.14 -16.40 9.52
N SER A 196 14.13 -17.30 9.54
CA SER A 196 13.90 -18.75 9.42
C SER A 196 13.22 -19.36 10.66
N GLY A 197 13.22 -18.68 11.81
CA GLY A 197 12.75 -19.28 13.06
C GLY A 197 13.47 -20.59 13.38
N ASP A 198 12.70 -21.60 13.77
CA ASP A 198 13.18 -22.96 14.06
C ASP A 198 12.93 -23.92 12.88
N THR A 199 12.78 -23.39 11.65
CA THR A 199 12.59 -24.18 10.43
C THR A 199 13.88 -24.43 9.69
N LEU A 200 13.86 -25.32 8.68
CA LEU A 200 15.01 -25.64 7.84
C LEU A 200 15.29 -24.60 6.74
N TYR A 201 14.48 -23.54 6.62
CA TYR A 201 14.69 -22.50 5.61
C TYR A 201 15.86 -21.60 5.96
N LEU A 202 16.48 -21.03 4.92
CA LEU A 202 17.52 -20.03 5.07
C LEU A 202 16.95 -18.61 4.90
N GLN A 203 17.54 -17.66 5.57
CA GLN A 203 17.22 -16.24 5.40
C GLN A 203 17.53 -15.80 3.95
N GLY A 204 16.58 -15.19 3.28
CA GLY A 204 16.69 -14.77 1.89
C GLY A 204 16.16 -15.76 0.86
N ASP A 205 15.79 -16.98 1.25
CA ASP A 205 15.20 -17.96 0.36
C ASP A 205 13.86 -17.49 -0.21
N ARG A 206 13.62 -17.82 -1.49
CA ARG A 206 12.34 -17.56 -2.16
C ARG A 206 11.52 -18.84 -2.25
N VAL A 207 10.58 -18.96 -1.35
CA VAL A 207 9.74 -20.16 -1.17
C VAL A 207 8.29 -19.87 -1.58
N SER A 208 7.52 -20.92 -1.91
CA SER A 208 6.09 -20.78 -2.15
C SER A 208 5.38 -20.37 -0.86
N ARG A 209 4.44 -19.42 -0.94
CA ARG A 209 3.63 -18.99 0.20
C ARG A 209 2.90 -20.15 0.87
N PHE A 210 2.46 -21.15 0.08
CA PHE A 210 1.76 -22.33 0.60
C PHE A 210 2.69 -23.22 1.40
N GLU A 211 3.92 -23.45 0.93
CA GLU A 211 4.93 -24.25 1.64
C GLU A 211 5.31 -23.60 2.98
N VAL A 212 5.44 -22.25 3.00
CA VAL A 212 5.68 -21.53 4.26
C VAL A 212 4.50 -21.65 5.21
N GLN A 213 3.28 -21.57 4.70
CA GLN A 213 2.09 -21.72 5.54
C GLN A 213 2.00 -23.14 6.12
N GLU A 214 2.24 -24.16 5.31
CA GLU A 214 2.25 -25.57 5.74
C GLU A 214 3.34 -25.82 6.78
N ALA A 215 4.56 -25.35 6.53
CA ALA A 215 5.66 -25.42 7.50
C ALA A 215 5.31 -24.72 8.82
N ASN A 216 4.67 -23.55 8.77
CA ASN A 216 4.23 -22.85 9.97
C ASN A 216 3.11 -23.59 10.74
N GLU A 217 2.21 -24.26 10.03
CA GLU A 217 1.19 -25.11 10.67
C GLU A 217 1.79 -26.34 11.33
N GLU A 218 2.80 -26.95 10.71
CA GLU A 218 3.55 -28.03 11.33
C GLU A 218 4.33 -27.55 12.56
N MET A 219 5.00 -26.39 12.49
CA MET A 219 5.77 -25.84 13.62
C MET A 219 4.88 -25.49 14.82
N LYS A 220 3.61 -25.11 14.61
CA LYS A 220 2.66 -24.91 15.71
C LYS A 220 2.43 -26.18 16.55
N LYS A 221 2.63 -27.36 15.96
CA LYS A 221 2.48 -28.66 16.63
C LYS A 221 3.76 -29.14 17.31
N LYS A 222 4.90 -28.50 16.99
CA LYS A 222 6.23 -28.88 17.48
C LYS A 222 6.67 -27.99 18.65
N LEU A 223 7.56 -28.52 19.46
CA LEU A 223 8.19 -27.85 20.59
C LEU A 223 9.71 -27.92 20.42
N VAL A 224 10.41 -26.93 20.93
CA VAL A 224 11.88 -26.89 20.95
C VAL A 224 12.37 -27.20 22.35
N VAL A 225 13.34 -28.10 22.45
CA VAL A 225 13.96 -28.45 23.71
C VAL A 225 14.83 -27.30 24.21
N SER A 226 14.48 -26.73 25.35
CA SER A 226 15.24 -25.66 26.00
C SER A 226 16.25 -26.17 27.03
N ASP A 227 15.87 -27.25 27.74
CA ASP A 227 16.73 -27.95 28.71
C ASP A 227 16.46 -29.45 28.55
N PRO A 228 17.43 -30.23 28.05
CA PRO A 228 17.19 -31.67 27.78
C PRO A 228 17.05 -32.51 29.04
N GLY A 229 17.41 -31.99 30.22
CA GLY A 229 17.41 -32.79 31.45
C GLY A 229 18.36 -33.98 31.33
N ASP A 230 17.86 -35.19 31.65
CA ASP A 230 18.61 -36.44 31.51
C ASP A 230 18.14 -37.25 30.27
N SER A 231 17.59 -36.59 29.25
CA SER A 231 17.14 -37.22 28.00
C SER A 231 18.26 -37.27 26.96
N ASP A 232 18.04 -38.09 25.90
CA ASP A 232 18.93 -38.20 24.74
C ASP A 232 18.80 -37.05 23.72
N TYR A 233 17.97 -36.02 24.00
CA TYR A 233 17.79 -34.86 23.12
C TYR A 233 18.83 -33.81 23.38
N ASP A 234 19.19 -33.06 22.32
CA ASP A 234 20.05 -31.91 22.42
C ASP A 234 19.23 -30.62 22.60
N LYS A 235 19.88 -29.61 23.18
CA LYS A 235 19.28 -28.28 23.30
C LYS A 235 19.08 -27.66 21.93
N GLY A 236 17.82 -27.34 21.58
CA GLY A 236 17.44 -26.79 20.28
C GLY A 236 16.74 -27.80 19.38
N ASP A 237 16.66 -29.07 19.76
CA ASP A 237 15.92 -30.07 18.98
C ASP A 237 14.44 -29.74 18.87
N VAL A 238 13.89 -29.94 17.66
CA VAL A 238 12.47 -29.71 17.35
C VAL A 238 11.73 -31.04 17.44
N VAL A 239 10.85 -31.18 18.43
CA VAL A 239 10.18 -32.43 18.79
C VAL A 239 8.67 -32.28 18.82
N THR A 240 7.91 -33.33 18.57
CA THR A 240 6.46 -33.32 18.70
C THR A 240 6.05 -33.45 20.17
N LYS A 241 4.84 -32.97 20.51
CA LYS A 241 4.32 -33.04 21.88
C LYS A 241 4.18 -34.49 22.37
N ASP A 242 3.84 -35.41 21.48
CA ASP A 242 3.61 -36.83 21.83
C ASP A 242 4.93 -37.47 22.22
N ASN A 243 6.02 -37.26 21.46
CA ASN A 243 7.34 -37.78 21.76
C ASN A 243 7.90 -37.24 23.09
N ILE A 244 7.60 -35.99 23.43
CA ILE A 244 8.01 -35.39 24.70
C ILE A 244 7.24 -36.00 25.86
N ASN A 245 5.94 -36.17 25.71
CA ASN A 245 5.11 -36.79 26.76
C ASN A 245 5.51 -38.23 27.06
N ASP A 246 5.82 -39.01 26.02
CA ASP A 246 6.29 -40.40 26.19
C ASP A 246 7.64 -40.43 26.89
N MET A 247 8.61 -39.63 26.45
CA MET A 247 9.92 -39.55 27.08
C MET A 247 9.86 -39.00 28.52
N ASP A 248 9.03 -37.98 28.77
CA ASP A 248 8.83 -37.44 30.12
C ASP A 248 8.22 -38.48 31.09
N ASN A 249 7.34 -39.34 30.60
CA ASN A 249 6.77 -40.44 31.39
C ASN A 249 7.83 -41.48 31.72
N GLU A 250 8.72 -41.80 30.76
CA GLU A 250 9.84 -42.71 30.98
C GLU A 250 10.85 -42.13 31.99
N LEU A 251 11.22 -40.87 31.86
CA LEU A 251 12.13 -40.18 32.75
C LEU A 251 11.57 -40.06 34.18
N LYS A 252 10.27 -39.77 34.32
CA LYS A 252 9.61 -39.72 35.63
C LYS A 252 9.59 -41.08 36.29
N SER A 253 9.34 -42.16 35.55
CA SER A 253 9.36 -43.53 36.07
C SER A 253 10.78 -43.98 36.51
N ALA A 254 11.81 -43.41 35.85
CA ALA A 254 13.21 -43.64 36.19
C ALA A 254 13.76 -42.69 37.26
N GLY A 255 12.96 -41.74 37.77
CA GLY A 255 13.39 -40.75 38.78
C GLY A 255 14.38 -39.70 38.25
N LYS A 256 14.44 -39.47 36.93
CA LYS A 256 15.32 -38.56 36.24
C LYS A 256 14.67 -37.20 36.00
N LYS A 257 15.47 -36.18 35.62
CA LYS A 257 14.97 -34.85 35.31
C LYS A 257 14.22 -34.82 33.99
N THR A 258 13.04 -34.19 34.00
CA THR A 258 12.18 -34.02 32.83
C THR A 258 12.69 -32.96 31.87
N ILE A 259 12.24 -33.02 30.62
CA ILE A 259 12.59 -32.10 29.55
C ILE A 259 11.83 -30.79 29.73
N LYS A 260 12.52 -29.63 29.55
CA LYS A 260 11.85 -28.33 29.45
C LYS A 260 11.80 -27.89 27.99
N THR A 261 10.62 -27.48 27.56
CA THR A 261 10.38 -27.10 26.18
C THR A 261 9.82 -25.70 26.04
N THR A 262 10.07 -25.08 24.90
CA THR A 262 9.47 -23.82 24.47
C THR A 262 8.72 -24.05 23.16
N LYS A 263 7.78 -23.15 22.83
CA LYS A 263 7.08 -23.24 21.53
C LYS A 263 8.07 -22.97 20.39
N ALA A 264 7.99 -23.77 19.34
CA ALA A 264 8.77 -23.53 18.12
C ALA A 264 8.37 -22.20 17.48
N LYS A 265 9.37 -21.46 17.00
CA LYS A 265 9.17 -20.16 16.33
C LYS A 265 8.83 -20.40 14.87
N PRO A 266 7.73 -19.82 14.38
CA PRO A 266 7.37 -19.92 12.97
C PRO A 266 8.33 -19.10 12.10
N VAL A 267 8.38 -19.42 10.82
CA VAL A 267 9.08 -18.62 9.81
C VAL A 267 8.28 -17.34 9.49
N THR A 268 8.98 -16.23 9.30
CA THR A 268 8.42 -14.93 8.91
C THR A 268 9.13 -14.35 7.69
#